data_989355a1e4a08625d5a265b14e2c0eb7
#
_entry.id   989355a1e4a08625d5a265b14e2c0eb7
#
_cell.length_a   1.000
_cell.length_b   1.000
_cell.length_c   1.000
_cell.angle_alpha   90.00
_cell.angle_beta   90.00
_cell.angle_gamma   90.00
#
_symmetry.space_group_name_H-M   'P 1'
#
loop_
_entity.id
_entity.type
_entity.pdbx_description
1 polymer ?
#
loop_
_entity_poly.entity_id
_entity_poly.type
_entity_poly.pdbx_seq_one_letter_code
_entity_poly.pdbx_strand_id
1 'polypeptide(L)'
;MTNSIALQYSWLAKFFHWFTLLLLIAQIPMGFILVRLDFSDLRITIENVHVIVGISIFYITLFRLIYKFFSKSPKLMPEAFFGQNLIAKLNHFALYVALLTITTSGILKKLFNGEKLNFFIFKLRIEDNFDLADQFYNVHVLSLIHI
;
A
#
# COMPACT_ATOMS: atom_id res chain seq x y z
N MET A 1 7.65 24.95 -35.78
CA MET A 1 7.38 23.55 -35.41
C MET A 1 7.71 23.39 -33.93
N THR A 2 6.72 23.53 -33.06
CA THR A 2 6.91 23.37 -31.62
C THR A 2 6.89 21.85 -31.33
N ASN A 3 8.07 21.30 -31.05
CA ASN A 3 8.18 19.94 -30.53
C ASN A 3 7.37 19.85 -29.22
N SER A 4 6.12 19.39 -29.32
CA SER A 4 5.35 18.96 -28.15
C SER A 4 5.92 17.63 -27.67
N ILE A 5 7.03 17.70 -26.91
CA ILE A 5 7.52 16.54 -26.15
C ILE A 5 6.37 16.16 -25.23
N ALA A 6 5.70 15.04 -25.53
CA ALA A 6 4.72 14.45 -24.64
C ALA A 6 5.46 14.20 -23.31
N LEU A 7 5.08 14.94 -22.26
CA LEU A 7 5.67 14.77 -20.94
C LEU A 7 5.36 13.32 -20.49
N GLN A 8 6.40 12.50 -20.48
CA GLN A 8 6.30 11.14 -19.94
C GLN A 8 6.45 11.20 -18.42
N TYR A 9 5.92 10.18 -17.75
CA TYR A 9 6.22 9.99 -16.34
C TYR A 9 7.72 9.85 -16.13
N SER A 10 8.23 10.44 -15.04
CA SER A 10 9.64 10.33 -14.68
C SER A 10 10.03 8.87 -14.46
N TRP A 11 11.31 8.57 -14.69
CA TRP A 11 11.86 7.22 -14.41
C TRP A 11 11.56 6.78 -12.96
N LEU A 12 11.71 7.71 -12.01
CA LEU A 12 11.48 7.47 -10.60
C LEU A 12 10.01 7.04 -10.32
N ALA A 13 9.03 7.72 -10.94
CA ALA A 13 7.63 7.36 -10.80
C ALA A 13 7.33 5.96 -11.36
N LYS A 14 7.92 5.62 -12.52
CA LYS A 14 7.80 4.29 -13.12
C LYS A 14 8.46 3.23 -12.25
N PHE A 15 9.66 3.47 -11.74
CA PHE A 15 10.38 2.55 -10.85
C PHE A 15 9.55 2.22 -9.61
N PHE A 16 9.10 3.21 -8.86
CA PHE A 16 8.29 2.97 -7.65
C PHE A 16 6.94 2.33 -7.94
N HIS A 17 6.36 2.58 -9.11
CA HIS A 17 5.14 1.89 -9.52
C HIS A 17 5.38 0.38 -9.67
N TRP A 18 6.36 -0.02 -10.46
CA TRP A 18 6.68 -1.42 -10.69
C TRP A 18 7.19 -2.12 -9.44
N PHE A 19 7.97 -1.42 -8.63
CA PHE A 19 8.48 -1.95 -7.36
C PHE A 19 7.33 -2.20 -6.37
N THR A 20 6.35 -1.28 -6.27
CA THR A 20 5.14 -1.50 -5.46
C THR A 20 4.36 -2.72 -5.94
N LEU A 21 4.19 -2.88 -7.25
CA LEU A 21 3.50 -4.04 -7.82
C LEU A 21 4.20 -5.35 -7.46
N LEU A 22 5.52 -5.40 -7.56
CA LEU A 22 6.31 -6.58 -7.18
C LEU A 22 6.11 -6.94 -5.71
N LEU A 23 6.16 -5.93 -4.82
CA LEU A 23 5.93 -6.15 -3.40
C LEU A 23 4.50 -6.66 -3.13
N LEU A 24 3.49 -6.15 -3.83
CA LEU A 24 2.10 -6.61 -3.69
C LEU A 24 1.90 -8.05 -4.17
N ILE A 25 2.56 -8.46 -5.25
CA ILE A 25 2.53 -9.85 -5.74
C ILE A 25 3.05 -10.83 -4.67
N ALA A 26 4.02 -10.44 -3.84
CA ALA A 26 4.47 -11.25 -2.73
C ALA A 26 3.58 -11.10 -1.48
N GLN A 27 3.15 -9.89 -1.18
CA GLN A 27 2.43 -9.53 0.05
C GLN A 27 1.04 -10.15 0.13
N ILE A 28 0.28 -10.14 -0.97
CA ILE A 28 -1.11 -10.64 -1.00
C ILE A 28 -1.16 -12.16 -0.73
N PRO A 29 -0.38 -13.01 -1.42
CA PRO A 29 -0.35 -14.44 -1.09
C PRO A 29 0.11 -14.73 0.34
N MET A 30 1.10 -13.99 0.87
CA MET A 30 1.52 -14.15 2.27
C MET A 30 0.36 -13.90 3.24
N GLY A 31 -0.47 -12.87 2.99
CA GLY A 31 -1.65 -12.61 3.80
C GLY A 31 -2.64 -13.79 3.81
N PHE A 32 -2.93 -14.38 2.65
CA PHE A 32 -3.80 -15.55 2.54
C PHE A 32 -3.21 -16.80 3.21
N ILE A 33 -1.89 -16.98 3.14
CA ILE A 33 -1.20 -18.07 3.84
C ILE A 33 -1.32 -17.90 5.35
N LEU A 34 -1.09 -16.70 5.87
CA LEU A 34 -1.15 -16.41 7.32
C LEU A 34 -2.51 -16.71 7.95
N VAL A 35 -3.60 -16.49 7.23
CA VAL A 35 -4.95 -16.81 7.72
C VAL A 35 -5.19 -18.32 7.87
N ARG A 36 -4.44 -19.13 7.12
CA ARG A 36 -4.62 -20.61 7.07
C ARG A 36 -3.59 -21.40 7.87
N LEU A 37 -2.49 -20.77 8.26
CA LEU A 37 -1.44 -21.43 9.02
C LEU A 37 -1.79 -21.48 10.51
N ASP A 38 -1.63 -22.66 11.10
CA ASP A 38 -1.62 -22.84 12.55
C ASP A 38 -0.41 -22.16 13.19
N PHE A 39 -0.50 -21.90 14.50
CA PHE A 39 0.58 -21.26 15.24
C PHE A 39 1.85 -22.15 15.21
N SER A 40 2.93 -21.60 14.65
CA SER A 40 4.21 -22.26 14.44
C SER A 40 5.34 -21.25 14.21
N ASP A 41 6.59 -21.67 14.32
CA ASP A 41 7.74 -20.81 14.01
C ASP A 41 7.72 -20.32 12.56
N LEU A 42 7.22 -21.13 11.64
CA LEU A 42 7.04 -20.75 10.25
C LEU A 42 6.03 -19.60 10.12
N ARG A 43 4.88 -19.71 10.82
CA ARG A 43 3.87 -18.64 10.84
C ARG A 43 4.45 -17.33 11.36
N ILE A 44 5.20 -17.38 12.48
CA ILE A 44 5.84 -16.20 13.07
C ILE A 44 6.82 -15.57 12.07
N THR A 45 7.60 -16.40 11.38
CA THR A 45 8.55 -15.92 10.37
C THR A 45 7.85 -15.23 9.20
N ILE A 46 6.82 -15.84 8.63
CA ILE A 46 6.04 -15.26 7.52
C ILE A 46 5.34 -13.97 7.97
N GLU A 47 4.79 -13.94 9.18
CA GLU A 47 4.14 -12.76 9.75
C GLU A 47 5.12 -11.59 9.89
N ASN A 48 6.33 -11.83 10.38
CA ASN A 48 7.37 -10.82 10.48
C ASN A 48 7.76 -10.25 9.11
N VAL A 49 7.93 -11.11 8.11
CA VAL A 49 8.22 -10.69 6.73
C VAL A 49 7.04 -9.89 6.17
N HIS A 50 5.81 -10.34 6.36
CA HIS A 50 4.59 -9.64 5.94
C HIS A 50 4.50 -8.23 6.52
N VAL A 51 4.80 -8.08 7.81
CA VAL A 51 4.81 -6.77 8.48
C VAL A 51 5.89 -5.85 7.91
N ILE A 52 7.12 -6.33 7.73
CA ILE A 52 8.23 -5.52 7.17
C ILE A 52 7.91 -5.07 5.76
N VAL A 53 7.42 -5.97 4.91
CA VAL A 53 7.03 -5.64 3.52
C VAL A 53 5.83 -4.69 3.53
N GLY A 54 4.84 -4.89 4.41
CA GLY A 54 3.68 -4.00 4.56
C GLY A 54 4.07 -2.56 4.95
N ILE A 55 4.98 -2.40 5.91
CA ILE A 55 5.53 -1.09 6.30
C ILE A 55 6.30 -0.47 5.12
N SER A 56 7.05 -1.26 4.36
CA SER A 56 7.76 -0.77 3.16
C SER A 56 6.78 -0.26 2.09
N ILE A 57 5.69 -1.00 1.83
CA ILE A 57 4.64 -0.57 0.90
C ILE A 57 3.98 0.73 1.39
N PHE A 58 3.72 0.87 2.68
CA PHE A 58 3.19 2.09 3.27
C PHE A 58 4.07 3.31 2.97
N TYR A 59 5.37 3.24 3.26
CA TYR A 59 6.30 4.34 2.97
C TYR A 59 6.42 4.65 1.48
N ILE A 60 6.51 3.63 0.63
CA ILE A 60 6.57 3.81 -0.82
C ILE A 60 5.30 4.48 -1.33
N THR A 61 4.13 4.09 -0.82
CA THR A 61 2.84 4.67 -1.21
C THR A 61 2.75 6.13 -0.79
N LEU A 62 3.17 6.47 0.44
CA LEU A 62 3.25 7.86 0.91
C LEU A 62 4.22 8.67 0.05
N PHE A 63 5.42 8.14 -0.22
CA PHE A 63 6.39 8.82 -1.08
C PHE A 63 5.82 9.09 -2.48
N ARG A 64 5.18 8.10 -3.10
CA ARG A 64 4.54 8.24 -4.41
C ARG A 64 3.43 9.29 -4.39
N LEU A 65 2.62 9.31 -3.33
CA LEU A 65 1.55 10.31 -3.17
C LEU A 65 2.13 11.72 -3.07
N ILE A 66 3.13 11.93 -2.21
CA ILE A 66 3.84 13.20 -2.05
C ILE A 66 4.50 13.61 -3.37
N TYR A 67 5.24 12.69 -4.00
CA TYR A 67 5.91 12.95 -5.28
C TYR A 67 4.92 13.37 -6.38
N LYS A 68 3.72 12.78 -6.41
CA LYS A 68 2.66 13.14 -7.36
C LYS A 68 2.21 14.60 -7.21
N PHE A 69 2.18 15.15 -6.00
CA PHE A 69 1.81 16.55 -5.78
C PHE A 69 2.88 17.53 -6.29
N PHE A 70 4.15 17.15 -6.25
CA PHE A 70 5.26 17.99 -6.68
C PHE A 70 5.69 17.76 -8.13
N SER A 71 5.32 16.64 -8.73
CA SER A 71 5.70 16.31 -10.11
C SER A 71 4.68 16.79 -11.13
N LYS A 72 5.19 17.24 -12.28
CA LYS A 72 4.32 17.57 -13.42
C LYS A 72 3.76 16.27 -14.00
N SER A 73 2.44 16.18 -14.04
CA SER A 73 1.77 15.06 -14.70
C SER A 73 1.90 15.16 -16.23
N PRO A 74 2.04 14.04 -16.94
CA PRO A 74 1.97 14.03 -18.40
C PRO A 74 0.67 14.66 -18.89
N LYS A 75 0.70 15.23 -20.09
CA LYS A 75 -0.54 15.66 -20.75
C LYS A 75 -1.47 14.47 -20.90
N LEU A 76 -2.75 14.71 -20.62
CA LEU A 76 -3.78 13.67 -20.85
C LEU A 76 -3.79 13.32 -22.34
N MET A 77 -3.87 12.03 -22.62
CA MET A 77 -4.09 11.56 -24.01
C MET A 77 -5.49 11.96 -24.47
N PRO A 78 -5.69 12.14 -25.80
CA PRO A 78 -7.04 12.29 -26.36
C PRO A 78 -7.93 11.15 -25.86
N GLU A 79 -9.14 11.47 -25.42
CA GLU A 79 -10.08 10.47 -24.92
C GLU A 79 -10.56 9.58 -26.06
N ALA A 80 -10.49 8.26 -25.90
CA ALA A 80 -11.07 7.30 -26.84
C ALA A 80 -12.60 7.21 -26.68
N PHE A 81 -13.12 7.50 -25.46
CA PHE A 81 -14.54 7.62 -25.15
C PHE A 81 -14.75 8.67 -24.06
N PHE A 82 -15.95 9.24 -24.02
CA PHE A 82 -16.32 10.28 -23.05
C PHE A 82 -16.10 9.81 -21.60
N GLY A 83 -15.36 10.58 -20.81
CA GLY A 83 -15.13 10.32 -19.40
C GLY A 83 -13.96 9.39 -19.07
N GLN A 84 -13.25 8.86 -20.07
CA GLN A 84 -12.09 7.95 -19.86
C GLN A 84 -11.06 8.53 -18.88
N ASN A 85 -10.72 9.81 -19.03
CA ASN A 85 -9.75 10.49 -18.19
C ASN A 85 -10.24 10.65 -16.74
N LEU A 86 -11.55 10.85 -16.54
CA LEU A 86 -12.15 10.92 -15.22
C LEU A 86 -12.08 9.55 -14.53
N ILE A 87 -12.48 8.49 -15.22
CA ILE A 87 -12.42 7.11 -14.70
C ILE A 87 -10.99 6.75 -14.31
N ALA A 88 -10.01 7.06 -15.16
CA ALA A 88 -8.60 6.80 -14.87
C ALA A 88 -8.12 7.55 -13.59
N LYS A 89 -8.51 8.80 -13.40
CA LYS A 89 -8.17 9.58 -12.20
C LYS A 89 -8.83 9.00 -10.95
N LEU A 90 -10.11 8.64 -11.03
CA LEU A 90 -10.85 8.03 -9.91
C LEU A 90 -10.25 6.68 -9.52
N ASN A 91 -9.91 5.84 -10.50
CA ASN A 91 -9.26 4.55 -10.23
C ASN A 91 -7.91 4.71 -9.55
N HIS A 92 -7.06 5.64 -10.01
CA HIS A 92 -5.80 5.92 -9.33
C HIS A 92 -6.01 6.43 -7.90
N PHE A 93 -7.00 7.30 -7.67
CA PHE A 93 -7.33 7.79 -6.35
C PHE A 93 -7.79 6.64 -5.44
N ALA A 94 -8.71 5.81 -5.92
CA ALA A 94 -9.22 4.64 -5.19
C ALA A 94 -8.09 3.67 -4.79
N LEU A 95 -7.13 3.40 -5.71
CA LEU A 95 -5.97 2.55 -5.41
C LEU A 95 -5.07 3.15 -4.32
N TYR A 96 -4.84 4.47 -4.30
CA TYR A 96 -4.09 5.10 -3.21
C TYR A 96 -4.82 4.97 -1.87
N VAL A 97 -6.13 5.23 -1.86
CA VAL A 97 -6.95 5.09 -0.65
C VAL A 97 -6.92 3.63 -0.16
N ALA A 98 -7.12 2.67 -1.04
CA ALA A 98 -7.11 1.24 -0.70
C ALA A 98 -5.75 0.80 -0.13
N LEU A 99 -4.62 1.17 -0.78
CA LEU A 99 -3.28 0.81 -0.30
C LEU A 99 -2.95 1.46 1.04
N LEU A 100 -3.31 2.72 1.27
CA LEU A 100 -3.10 3.38 2.55
C LEU A 100 -3.99 2.76 3.63
N THR A 101 -5.25 2.46 3.35
CA THR A 101 -6.17 1.85 4.31
C THR A 101 -5.68 0.46 4.73
N ILE A 102 -5.32 -0.41 3.77
CA ILE A 102 -4.87 -1.77 4.09
C ILE A 102 -3.54 -1.76 4.86
N THR A 103 -2.59 -0.93 4.48
CA THR A 103 -1.29 -0.90 5.18
C THR A 103 -1.41 -0.26 6.57
N THR A 104 -2.17 0.85 6.70
CA THR A 104 -2.40 1.51 8.00
C THR A 104 -3.17 0.61 8.96
N SER A 105 -4.23 -0.05 8.50
CA SER A 105 -5.01 -0.97 9.35
C SER A 105 -4.18 -2.15 9.84
N GLY A 106 -3.31 -2.73 9.00
CA GLY A 106 -2.39 -3.78 9.42
C GLY A 106 -1.37 -3.33 10.48
N ILE A 107 -0.83 -2.11 10.32
CA ILE A 107 0.06 -1.48 11.31
C ILE A 107 -0.68 -1.25 12.63
N LEU A 108 -1.87 -0.65 12.59
CA LEU A 108 -2.66 -0.36 13.79
C LEU A 108 -3.09 -1.63 14.50
N LYS A 109 -3.51 -2.67 13.78
CA LYS A 109 -3.80 -4.00 14.35
C LYS A 109 -2.64 -4.51 15.20
N LYS A 110 -1.43 -4.46 14.68
CA LYS A 110 -0.22 -4.92 15.39
C LYS A 110 0.10 -4.05 16.61
N LEU A 111 -0.02 -2.73 16.46
CA LEU A 111 0.24 -1.80 17.57
C LEU A 111 -0.77 -1.99 18.71
N PHE A 112 -2.08 -2.12 18.40
CA PHE A 112 -3.11 -2.34 19.42
C PHE A 112 -3.10 -3.75 20.03
N ASN A 113 -2.40 -4.71 19.40
CA ASN A 113 -2.03 -5.96 20.06
C ASN A 113 -0.88 -5.81 21.09
N GLY A 114 -0.39 -4.60 21.33
CA GLY A 114 0.72 -4.34 22.26
C GLY A 114 2.09 -4.75 21.71
N GLU A 115 2.19 -5.08 20.41
CA GLU A 115 3.44 -5.49 19.78
C GLU A 115 4.33 -4.28 19.48
N LYS A 116 5.65 -4.49 19.66
CA LYS A 116 6.64 -3.47 19.32
C LYS A 116 6.94 -3.50 17.82
N LEU A 117 6.52 -2.48 17.09
CA LEU A 117 6.81 -2.36 15.66
C LEU A 117 8.08 -1.56 15.39
N ASN A 118 8.86 -2.03 14.43
CA ASN A 118 10.04 -1.35 13.91
C ASN A 118 9.69 -0.65 12.59
N PHE A 119 9.69 0.68 12.60
CA PHE A 119 9.41 1.54 11.45
C PHE A 119 10.68 1.95 10.68
N PHE A 120 11.78 1.19 10.78
CA PHE A 120 13.11 1.47 10.24
C PHE A 120 13.81 2.68 10.90
N ILE A 121 13.09 3.79 11.09
CA ILE A 121 13.62 5.05 11.64
C ILE A 121 13.44 5.08 13.16
N PHE A 122 12.35 4.51 13.67
CA PHE A 122 12.00 4.47 15.10
C PHE A 122 11.24 3.19 15.43
N LYS A 123 11.16 2.89 16.72
CA LYS A 123 10.36 1.77 17.24
C LYS A 123 9.20 2.34 18.04
N LEU A 124 8.01 1.83 17.79
CA LEU A 124 6.79 2.25 18.47
C LEU A 124 6.14 1.06 19.15
N ARG A 125 5.67 1.27 20.38
CA ARG A 125 4.77 0.40 21.11
C ARG A 125 3.74 1.27 21.80
N ILE A 126 2.49 0.87 21.74
CA ILE A 126 1.38 1.52 22.45
C ILE A 126 0.79 0.55 23.45
N GLU A 127 -0.06 1.03 24.33
CA GLU A 127 -0.84 0.20 25.22
C GLU A 127 -1.79 -0.69 24.42
N ASP A 128 -1.95 -1.94 24.85
CA ASP A 128 -2.79 -2.91 24.16
C ASP A 128 -4.28 -2.56 24.30
N ASN A 129 -5.00 -2.74 23.21
CA ASN A 129 -6.45 -2.63 23.13
C ASN A 129 -6.95 -3.64 22.08
N PHE A 130 -7.33 -4.84 22.56
CA PHE A 130 -7.70 -5.95 21.70
C PHE A 130 -8.97 -5.69 20.90
N ASP A 131 -9.93 -4.91 21.43
CA ASP A 131 -11.16 -4.56 20.70
C ASP A 131 -10.83 -3.69 19.46
N LEU A 132 -9.93 -2.73 19.60
CA LEU A 132 -9.45 -1.94 18.48
C LEU A 132 -8.60 -2.77 17.52
N ALA A 133 -7.77 -3.67 18.04
CA ALA A 133 -6.97 -4.57 17.20
C ALA A 133 -7.85 -5.42 16.29
N ASP A 134 -8.96 -5.96 16.80
CA ASP A 134 -9.91 -6.77 16.04
C ASP A 134 -10.67 -5.93 15.01
N GLN A 135 -11.05 -4.70 15.33
CA GLN A 135 -11.65 -3.79 14.36
C GLN A 135 -10.70 -3.50 13.20
N PHE A 136 -9.42 -3.18 13.49
CA PHE A 136 -8.42 -2.95 12.45
C PHE A 136 -8.06 -4.21 11.67
N TYR A 137 -8.10 -5.40 12.29
CA TYR A 137 -7.96 -6.67 11.57
C TYR A 137 -9.07 -6.84 10.54
N ASN A 138 -10.33 -6.59 10.93
CA ASN A 138 -11.47 -6.68 10.01
C ASN A 138 -11.34 -5.68 8.85
N VAL A 139 -10.95 -4.43 9.13
CA VAL A 139 -10.70 -3.44 8.08
C VAL A 139 -9.57 -3.89 7.15
N HIS A 140 -8.48 -4.45 7.69
CA HIS A 140 -7.35 -4.95 6.92
C HIS A 140 -7.76 -6.07 5.96
N VAL A 141 -8.50 -7.06 6.46
CA VAL A 141 -8.97 -8.20 5.64
C VAL A 141 -10.01 -7.76 4.60
N LEU A 142 -10.97 -6.92 4.99
CA LEU A 142 -12.00 -6.42 4.06
C LEU A 142 -11.41 -5.52 2.96
N SER A 143 -10.40 -4.71 3.29
CA SER A 143 -9.72 -3.85 2.30
C SER A 143 -9.03 -4.67 1.21
N LEU A 144 -8.58 -5.90 1.51
CA LEU A 144 -7.96 -6.80 0.55
C LEU A 144 -8.95 -7.27 -0.53
N ILE A 145 -10.24 -7.40 -0.20
CA ILE A 145 -11.28 -7.85 -1.15
C ILE A 145 -11.53 -6.79 -2.24
N HIS A 146 -11.19 -5.54 -1.99
CA HIS A 146 -11.46 -4.39 -2.86
C HIS A 146 -10.25 -3.97 -3.71
N ILE A 147 -9.10 -4.64 -3.59
CA ILE A 147 -7.90 -4.44 -4.41
C ILE A 147 -7.84 -5.49 -5.52
#